data_133265d2797d84e9ca0cf198cb2cf0bf
#
_entry.id   133265d2797d84e9ca0cf198cb2cf0bf
#
_cell.length_a   1.000
_cell.length_b   1.000
_cell.length_c   1.000
_cell.angle_alpha   90.00
_cell.angle_beta   90.00
_cell.angle_gamma   90.00
#
_symmetry.space_group_name_H-M   'P 1'
#
loop_
_entity.id
_entity.type
_entity.pdbx_description
1 polymer ?
#
loop_
_entity_poly.entity_id
_entity_poly.type
_entity_poly.pdbx_seq_one_letter_code
_entity_poly.pdbx_strand_id
1 'polypeptide(L)'
;MQPRGGKIVRVRAGKSPRAFVLASVVLVSVALAWGKPAKAPAGPPEPVVAIGDVHGDYDDFVSILRRAGLIDEQNHWKGGKTTFVQTGDLLDRGPKPREVMDLMMALEKEAAQAGGRVVSLLGNHEAMNMMGDLRYVTPVNFASYADGQSEQRQKAAYEEYVKWRNGHASLLAELPQPMELTETEWMARHPAGFLEQREALGPKGEYGEWLRGHDAVAEIDGVIFLHGGIHPDFASTKLDAMNKQIRDEIKAFDASKEYLQKENLILPFFNLQEINSVLQAEVVAELKARVPANDARQAKIVEFLRHGDWLSVRVNGPLWFRGYDQWSDEEGAPQVSKLLERYKATHLVVGHTVQKGGRIRPRFGDKVFLIDTGMLSSYYYPDGKASALEICGGAKFVAVYLDQQVVLLDSTGSAPKGGAPGEHPGAGDAATVSEKPAVLPADRICSATAVAPQ
;
A
#
# COMPACT_ATOMS: atom_id res chain seq x y z
N MET A 1 62.52 2.71 -38.64
CA MET A 1 63.76 3.36 -38.18
C MET A 1 63.78 3.23 -36.66
N GLN A 2 64.49 2.27 -36.14
CA GLN A 2 65.12 2.27 -34.81
C GLN A 2 66.43 3.08 -34.93
N PRO A 3 67.22 3.42 -33.90
CA PRO A 3 67.35 2.78 -32.58
C PRO A 3 67.85 3.70 -31.40
N ARG A 4 68.22 2.97 -30.32
CA ARG A 4 69.28 3.18 -29.31
C ARG A 4 68.80 3.90 -28.02
N GLY A 5 69.03 3.41 -26.79
CA GLY A 5 70.06 2.50 -26.26
C GLY A 5 70.86 3.27 -25.20
N GLY A 6 70.87 2.85 -23.95
CA GLY A 6 71.78 3.39 -22.91
C GLY A 6 71.41 2.85 -21.53
N LYS A 7 72.00 1.90 -21.13
CA LYS A 7 73.19 1.50 -20.35
C LYS A 7 73.04 1.63 -18.84
N ILE A 8 73.09 0.47 -18.23
CA ILE A 8 73.16 0.11 -16.83
C ILE A 8 74.53 0.59 -16.25
N VAL A 9 74.50 1.13 -15.05
CA VAL A 9 75.71 1.18 -14.21
C VAL A 9 75.40 0.52 -12.85
N ARG A 10 76.06 -0.62 -12.63
CA ARG A 10 76.20 -1.28 -11.30
C ARG A 10 77.34 -0.62 -10.55
N VAL A 11 77.11 -0.26 -9.28
CA VAL A 11 78.22 -0.02 -8.33
C VAL A 11 78.06 -1.02 -7.17
N ARG A 12 79.16 -1.78 -6.99
CA ARG A 12 79.43 -2.66 -5.84
C ARG A 12 80.21 -1.87 -4.78
N ALA A 13 79.89 -2.07 -3.51
CA ALA A 13 80.81 -2.12 -2.37
C ALA A 13 79.94 -2.11 -1.09
N GLY A 14 80.21 -2.75 -0.06
CA GLY A 14 81.32 -3.30 0.60
C GLY A 14 80.87 -3.73 1.98
N LYS A 15 81.29 -4.87 2.45
CA LYS A 15 80.96 -5.48 3.74
C LYS A 15 81.72 -4.83 4.88
N SER A 16 81.06 -4.56 6.03
CA SER A 16 81.72 -4.65 7.32
C SER A 16 80.73 -5.07 8.42
N PRO A 17 81.11 -5.89 9.37
CA PRO A 17 80.24 -6.51 10.34
C PRO A 17 80.19 -5.67 11.62
N ARG A 18 79.02 -5.34 12.11
CA ARG A 18 78.83 -4.88 13.46
C ARG A 18 77.83 -5.78 14.17
N ALA A 19 78.32 -6.38 15.24
CA ALA A 19 77.57 -7.18 16.17
C ALA A 19 76.43 -6.42 16.79
N PHE A 20 75.20 -6.94 16.66
CA PHE A 20 74.05 -6.48 17.40
C PHE A 20 73.69 -7.50 18.47
N VAL A 21 73.75 -7.05 19.70
CA VAL A 21 73.28 -7.76 20.90
C VAL A 21 71.75 -7.86 20.79
N LEU A 22 71.21 -9.07 20.76
CA LEU A 22 69.76 -9.30 20.86
C LEU A 22 69.34 -9.15 22.33
N ALA A 23 68.67 -8.04 22.66
CA ALA A 23 67.89 -7.93 23.86
C ALA A 23 66.47 -8.50 23.55
N SER A 24 66.18 -9.69 24.08
CA SER A 24 64.84 -10.30 23.97
C SER A 24 63.90 -9.59 24.92
N VAL A 25 63.03 -8.70 24.37
CA VAL A 25 61.88 -8.16 25.10
C VAL A 25 60.72 -9.15 24.92
N VAL A 26 60.38 -9.84 26.00
CA VAL A 26 59.17 -10.66 26.07
C VAL A 26 57.96 -9.72 26.25
N LEU A 27 57.26 -9.46 25.14
CA LEU A 27 55.97 -8.79 25.15
C LEU A 27 54.91 -9.81 25.58
N VAL A 28 54.49 -9.76 26.85
CA VAL A 28 53.28 -10.44 27.32
C VAL A 28 52.06 -9.71 26.78
N SER A 29 51.53 -10.23 25.67
CA SER A 29 50.23 -9.76 25.12
C SER A 29 49.10 -10.23 25.99
N VAL A 30 48.64 -9.39 26.92
CA VAL A 30 47.34 -9.58 27.59
C VAL A 30 46.27 -9.30 26.55
N ALA A 31 45.71 -10.37 25.94
CA ALA A 31 44.50 -10.30 25.11
C ALA A 31 43.33 -9.97 26.06
N LEU A 32 42.99 -8.70 26.19
CA LEU A 32 41.67 -8.31 26.67
C LEU A 32 40.64 -8.83 25.66
N ALA A 33 39.98 -9.94 26.03
CA ALA A 33 38.77 -10.38 25.33
C ALA A 33 37.70 -9.30 25.50
N TRP A 34 37.59 -8.41 24.54
CA TRP A 34 36.42 -7.56 24.41
C TRP A 34 35.27 -8.47 24.04
N GLY A 35 34.53 -8.94 25.05
CA GLY A 35 33.22 -9.53 24.85
C GLY A 35 32.39 -8.51 24.06
N LYS A 36 31.75 -8.96 22.96
CA LYS A 36 30.77 -8.14 22.25
C LYS A 36 29.81 -7.60 23.32
N PRO A 37 29.52 -6.29 23.34
CA PRO A 37 28.56 -5.76 24.29
C PRO A 37 27.27 -6.56 24.12
N ALA A 38 26.76 -7.12 25.23
CA ALA A 38 25.47 -7.76 25.24
C ALA A 38 24.49 -6.75 24.66
N LYS A 39 23.72 -7.17 23.63
CA LYS A 39 22.65 -6.35 23.05
C LYS A 39 21.78 -5.93 24.22
N ALA A 40 21.68 -4.62 24.48
CA ALA A 40 20.80 -4.11 25.52
C ALA A 40 19.43 -4.78 25.35
N PRO A 41 18.74 -5.19 26.42
CA PRO A 41 17.40 -5.75 26.30
C PRO A 41 16.58 -4.76 25.46
N ALA A 42 15.97 -5.26 24.39
CA ALA A 42 15.08 -4.48 23.55
C ALA A 42 14.03 -3.88 24.50
N GLY A 43 13.83 -2.57 24.45
CA GLY A 43 12.72 -1.92 25.16
C GLY A 43 11.39 -2.57 24.75
N PRO A 44 10.31 -2.27 25.47
CA PRO A 44 9.00 -2.76 25.06
C PRO A 44 8.77 -2.41 23.59
N PRO A 45 8.16 -3.31 22.79
CA PRO A 45 7.92 -3.04 21.38
C PRO A 45 7.08 -1.76 21.25
N GLU A 46 7.47 -0.93 20.28
CA GLU A 46 6.79 0.35 20.02
C GLU A 46 5.37 0.06 19.51
N PRO A 47 4.38 0.92 19.82
CA PRO A 47 3.01 0.72 19.37
C PRO A 47 2.89 0.76 17.84
N VAL A 48 1.99 -0.06 17.30
CA VAL A 48 1.56 0.01 15.90
C VAL A 48 0.11 0.48 15.87
N VAL A 49 -0.22 1.43 15.00
CA VAL A 49 -1.60 1.86 14.75
C VAL A 49 -1.91 1.64 13.28
N ALA A 50 -2.99 0.93 12.96
CA ALA A 50 -3.42 0.69 11.59
C ALA A 50 -4.78 1.36 11.31
N ILE A 51 -4.92 1.96 10.13
CA ILE A 51 -6.16 2.53 9.62
C ILE A 51 -6.45 1.93 8.25
N GLY A 52 -7.72 1.57 8.02
CA GLY A 52 -8.22 1.02 6.75
C GLY A 52 -8.52 2.09 5.71
N ASP A 53 -9.48 1.78 4.87
CA ASP A 53 -9.88 2.56 3.71
C ASP A 53 -10.39 3.95 4.11
N VAL A 54 -9.91 4.98 3.40
CA VAL A 54 -10.22 6.41 3.67
C VAL A 54 -11.11 6.99 2.58
N HIS A 55 -10.83 6.65 1.32
CA HIS A 55 -11.63 7.08 0.18
C HIS A 55 -11.92 8.59 0.12
N GLY A 56 -10.89 9.41 0.34
CA GLY A 56 -11.01 10.87 0.27
C GLY A 56 -11.86 11.50 1.40
N ASP A 57 -12.13 10.78 2.48
CA ASP A 57 -12.76 11.33 3.69
C ASP A 57 -11.70 11.93 4.62
N TYR A 58 -11.22 13.10 4.25
CA TYR A 58 -10.19 13.81 5.00
C TYR A 58 -10.62 14.18 6.43
N ASP A 59 -11.88 14.57 6.62
CA ASP A 59 -12.34 15.10 7.90
C ASP A 59 -12.41 13.99 8.96
N ASP A 60 -12.98 12.85 8.61
CA ASP A 60 -13.03 11.69 9.49
C ASP A 60 -11.64 11.05 9.67
N PHE A 61 -10.81 11.07 8.62
CA PHE A 61 -9.43 10.61 8.70
C PHE A 61 -8.60 11.43 9.69
N VAL A 62 -8.65 12.77 9.63
CA VAL A 62 -8.01 13.66 10.60
C VAL A 62 -8.53 13.40 12.01
N SER A 63 -9.85 13.25 12.15
CA SER A 63 -10.49 13.01 13.44
C SER A 63 -10.00 11.72 14.11
N ILE A 64 -9.89 10.62 13.35
CA ILE A 64 -9.40 9.35 13.90
C ILE A 64 -7.90 9.36 14.16
N LEU A 65 -7.08 10.05 13.32
CA LEU A 65 -5.66 10.24 13.57
C LEU A 65 -5.41 10.99 14.88
N ARG A 66 -6.18 12.07 15.15
CA ARG A 66 -6.14 12.79 16.42
C ARG A 66 -6.56 11.90 17.58
N ARG A 67 -7.68 11.18 17.42
CA ARG A 67 -8.22 10.28 18.44
C ARG A 67 -7.24 9.15 18.80
N ALA A 68 -6.52 8.62 17.81
CA ALA A 68 -5.45 7.64 17.99
C ALA A 68 -4.13 8.29 18.50
N GLY A 69 -4.09 9.62 18.69
CA GLY A 69 -2.93 10.35 19.17
C GLY A 69 -1.73 10.33 18.22
N LEU A 70 -1.98 10.18 16.91
CA LEU A 70 -0.94 10.21 15.88
C LEU A 70 -0.58 11.62 15.44
N ILE A 71 -1.57 12.54 15.48
CA ILE A 71 -1.39 13.95 15.11
C ILE A 71 -1.92 14.89 16.20
N ASP A 72 -1.44 16.12 16.18
CA ASP A 72 -1.94 17.21 17.04
C ASP A 72 -3.10 18.00 16.38
N GLU A 73 -3.53 19.09 17.02
CA GLU A 73 -4.61 19.95 16.52
C GLU A 73 -4.24 20.70 15.22
N GLN A 74 -2.97 20.82 14.89
CA GLN A 74 -2.43 21.43 13.68
C GLN A 74 -2.14 20.39 12.59
N ASN A 75 -2.51 19.13 12.80
CA ASN A 75 -2.26 17.96 11.95
C ASN A 75 -0.78 17.58 11.80
N HIS A 76 0.09 18.00 12.71
CA HIS A 76 1.49 17.56 12.75
C HIS A 76 1.64 16.24 13.52
N TRP A 77 2.66 15.47 13.17
CA TRP A 77 2.98 14.20 13.84
C TRP A 77 3.21 14.36 15.34
N LYS A 78 2.41 13.66 16.13
CA LYS A 78 2.50 13.55 17.58
C LYS A 78 2.81 12.13 18.04
N GLY A 79 2.83 11.19 17.10
CA GLY A 79 2.98 9.75 17.34
C GLY A 79 4.26 9.31 18.05
N GLY A 80 5.29 10.18 18.12
CA GLY A 80 6.60 9.79 18.65
C GLY A 80 7.18 8.63 17.83
N LYS A 81 7.57 7.54 18.50
CA LYS A 81 8.15 6.35 17.86
C LYS A 81 7.11 5.34 17.32
N THR A 82 5.82 5.63 17.38
CA THR A 82 4.77 4.76 16.86
C THR A 82 4.98 4.47 15.38
N THR A 83 4.68 3.24 14.96
CA THR A 83 4.51 2.91 13.56
C THR A 83 3.03 3.06 13.19
N PHE A 84 2.72 3.96 12.25
CA PHE A 84 1.40 4.09 11.64
C PHE A 84 1.36 3.34 10.32
N VAL A 85 0.36 2.47 10.14
CA VAL A 85 0.13 1.71 8.89
C VAL A 85 -1.21 2.12 8.30
N GLN A 86 -1.20 2.59 7.07
CA GLN A 86 -2.39 2.82 6.28
C GLN A 86 -2.48 1.70 5.22
N THR A 87 -3.60 0.97 5.17
CA THR A 87 -3.69 -0.28 4.41
C THR A 87 -4.19 -0.14 2.97
N GLY A 88 -4.10 1.06 2.39
CA GLY A 88 -4.54 1.36 1.01
C GLY A 88 -5.94 1.98 0.94
N ASP A 89 -6.36 2.30 -0.28
CA ASP A 89 -7.62 2.97 -0.61
C ASP A 89 -7.77 4.36 0.03
N LEU A 90 -6.78 5.22 -0.23
CA LEU A 90 -6.83 6.65 0.09
C LEU A 90 -7.74 7.41 -0.88
N LEU A 91 -7.81 6.92 -2.13
CA LEU A 91 -8.38 7.57 -3.30
C LEU A 91 -9.85 7.21 -3.53
N ASP A 92 -10.45 7.94 -4.46
CA ASP A 92 -11.80 7.74 -5.00
C ASP A 92 -12.95 8.00 -4.03
N ARG A 93 -14.15 8.06 -4.57
CA ARG A 93 -15.44 8.21 -3.89
C ARG A 93 -15.62 9.56 -3.19
N GLY A 94 -14.84 9.85 -2.16
CA GLY A 94 -14.97 11.06 -1.33
C GLY A 94 -14.34 12.32 -1.96
N PRO A 95 -14.63 13.50 -1.40
CA PRO A 95 -14.33 14.77 -2.06
C PRO A 95 -12.88 15.26 -1.94
N LYS A 96 -12.09 14.74 -0.99
CA LYS A 96 -10.78 15.32 -0.61
C LYS A 96 -9.60 14.35 -0.73
N PRO A 97 -9.44 13.62 -1.86
CA PRO A 97 -8.35 12.65 -1.98
C PRO A 97 -6.97 13.30 -1.98
N ARG A 98 -6.83 14.54 -2.48
CA ARG A 98 -5.57 15.27 -2.48
C ARG A 98 -5.13 15.62 -1.07
N GLU A 99 -6.04 16.19 -0.28
CA GLU A 99 -5.77 16.57 1.10
C GLU A 99 -5.37 15.34 1.94
N VAL A 100 -5.96 14.17 1.67
CA VAL A 100 -5.55 12.91 2.31
C VAL A 100 -4.12 12.55 1.93
N MET A 101 -3.77 12.59 0.64
CA MET A 101 -2.40 12.27 0.18
C MET A 101 -1.37 13.29 0.69
N ASP A 102 -1.70 14.58 0.63
CA ASP A 102 -0.83 15.66 1.13
C ASP A 102 -0.50 15.46 2.62
N LEU A 103 -1.53 15.12 3.42
CA LEU A 103 -1.34 14.81 4.84
C LEU A 103 -0.45 13.57 5.03
N MET A 104 -0.70 12.49 4.32
CA MET A 104 0.11 11.26 4.41
C MET A 104 1.58 11.52 4.05
N MET A 105 1.84 12.25 2.97
CA MET A 105 3.19 12.64 2.54
C MET A 105 3.91 13.51 3.57
N ALA A 106 3.19 14.39 4.26
CA ALA A 106 3.72 15.21 5.36
C ALA A 106 4.05 14.33 6.58
N LEU A 107 3.11 13.47 6.99
CA LEU A 107 3.27 12.59 8.15
C LEU A 107 4.42 11.58 7.97
N GLU A 108 4.67 11.07 6.77
CA GLU A 108 5.83 10.21 6.50
C GLU A 108 7.15 10.90 6.85
N LYS A 109 7.29 12.17 6.47
CA LYS A 109 8.49 12.98 6.74
C LYS A 109 8.62 13.32 8.22
N GLU A 110 7.53 13.77 8.83
CA GLU A 110 7.51 14.20 10.23
C GLU A 110 7.72 13.02 11.19
N ALA A 111 7.07 11.87 10.93
CA ALA A 111 7.26 10.66 11.73
C ALA A 111 8.71 10.18 11.73
N ALA A 112 9.34 10.16 10.54
CA ALA A 112 10.75 9.77 10.41
C ALA A 112 11.68 10.70 11.23
N GLN A 113 11.41 12.00 11.26
CA GLN A 113 12.16 12.97 12.07
C GLN A 113 11.98 12.75 13.58
N ALA A 114 10.79 12.30 13.99
CA ALA A 114 10.47 12.01 15.39
C ALA A 114 10.93 10.61 15.85
N GLY A 115 11.53 9.81 14.95
CA GLY A 115 11.93 8.42 15.23
C GLY A 115 10.79 7.41 15.14
N GLY A 116 9.62 7.83 14.66
CA GLY A 116 8.49 6.97 14.29
C GLY A 116 8.52 6.57 12.82
N ARG A 117 7.43 6.00 12.35
CA ARG A 117 7.31 5.52 10.97
C ARG A 117 5.88 5.59 10.48
N VAL A 118 5.67 6.04 9.25
CA VAL A 118 4.43 5.85 8.50
C VAL A 118 4.68 4.84 7.38
N VAL A 119 3.79 3.88 7.22
CA VAL A 119 3.81 2.85 6.19
C VAL A 119 2.51 2.97 5.41
N SER A 120 2.59 3.57 4.23
CA SER A 120 1.47 3.65 3.30
C SER A 120 1.51 2.43 2.38
N LEU A 121 0.45 1.65 2.33
CA LEU A 121 0.33 0.49 1.45
C LEU A 121 -0.57 0.83 0.25
N LEU A 122 -0.37 0.10 -0.85
CA LEU A 122 -1.26 0.20 -2.01
C LEU A 122 -2.55 -0.55 -1.75
N GLY A 123 -3.69 0.11 -2.02
CA GLY A 123 -4.97 -0.52 -2.25
C GLY A 123 -5.25 -0.72 -3.74
N ASN A 124 -6.39 -1.31 -4.05
CA ASN A 124 -6.78 -1.48 -5.44
C ASN A 124 -7.13 -0.15 -6.11
N HIS A 125 -7.64 0.84 -5.37
CA HIS A 125 -7.95 2.15 -5.92
C HIS A 125 -6.71 2.94 -6.32
N GLU A 126 -5.59 2.82 -5.61
CA GLU A 126 -4.32 3.39 -6.03
C GLU A 126 -3.84 2.75 -7.34
N ALA A 127 -3.84 1.40 -7.43
CA ALA A 127 -3.45 0.68 -8.65
C ALA A 127 -4.36 1.03 -9.83
N MET A 128 -5.67 1.08 -9.63
CA MET A 128 -6.66 1.48 -10.64
C MET A 128 -6.38 2.88 -11.18
N ASN A 129 -6.20 3.86 -10.30
CA ASN A 129 -5.94 5.25 -10.70
C ASN A 129 -4.62 5.39 -11.46
N MET A 130 -3.54 4.76 -11.01
CA MET A 130 -2.26 4.75 -11.73
C MET A 130 -2.40 4.15 -13.15
N MET A 131 -3.21 3.09 -13.29
CA MET A 131 -3.47 2.44 -14.59
C MET A 131 -4.56 3.13 -15.41
N GLY A 132 -5.27 4.11 -14.85
CA GLY A 132 -6.33 4.82 -15.56
C GLY A 132 -7.68 4.12 -15.57
N ASP A 133 -7.91 3.16 -14.70
CA ASP A 133 -9.22 2.59 -14.44
C ASP A 133 -9.99 3.52 -13.49
N LEU A 134 -10.87 4.33 -14.05
CA LEU A 134 -11.53 5.43 -13.35
C LEU A 134 -12.98 5.12 -12.92
N ARG A 135 -13.36 3.83 -12.84
CA ARG A 135 -14.74 3.39 -12.56
C ARG A 135 -15.31 3.94 -11.24
N TYR A 136 -14.48 4.27 -10.28
CA TYR A 136 -14.88 4.75 -8.96
C TYR A 136 -14.52 6.21 -8.71
N VAL A 137 -13.91 6.86 -9.70
CA VAL A 137 -13.62 8.30 -9.63
C VAL A 137 -14.91 9.07 -9.87
N THR A 138 -15.26 9.95 -8.96
CA THR A 138 -16.48 10.76 -9.01
C THR A 138 -16.19 12.17 -9.55
N PRO A 139 -17.21 12.91 -10.02
CA PRO A 139 -17.01 14.30 -10.45
C PRO A 139 -16.37 15.18 -9.37
N VAL A 140 -16.65 14.92 -8.07
CA VAL A 140 -16.04 15.71 -6.98
C VAL A 140 -14.56 15.36 -6.79
N ASN A 141 -14.13 14.13 -7.11
CA ASN A 141 -12.72 13.81 -7.13
C ASN A 141 -11.98 14.62 -8.20
N PHE A 142 -12.50 14.67 -9.44
CA PHE A 142 -11.89 15.48 -10.49
C PHE A 142 -11.86 16.97 -10.10
N ALA A 143 -12.95 17.49 -9.54
CA ALA A 143 -13.03 18.89 -9.13
C ALA A 143 -11.95 19.27 -8.09
N SER A 144 -11.47 18.32 -7.27
CA SER A 144 -10.38 18.56 -6.32
C SER A 144 -9.04 18.84 -7.00
N TYR A 145 -8.86 18.44 -8.26
CA TYR A 145 -7.66 18.68 -9.07
C TYR A 145 -7.82 19.90 -9.99
N ALA A 146 -9.02 20.44 -10.15
CA ALA A 146 -9.28 21.54 -11.06
C ALA A 146 -8.64 22.86 -10.60
N ASP A 147 -8.24 23.69 -11.57
CA ASP A 147 -7.75 25.04 -11.36
C ASP A 147 -8.37 26.02 -12.37
N GLY A 148 -7.96 27.28 -12.33
CA GLY A 148 -8.50 28.32 -13.20
C GLY A 148 -8.27 28.16 -14.70
N GLN A 149 -7.47 27.15 -15.12
CA GLN A 149 -7.18 26.86 -16.53
C GLN A 149 -7.78 25.53 -16.99
N SER A 150 -8.45 24.78 -16.13
CA SER A 150 -8.96 23.45 -16.42
C SER A 150 -9.93 23.42 -17.61
N GLU A 151 -10.82 24.39 -17.74
CA GLU A 151 -11.72 24.47 -18.90
C GLU A 151 -10.97 24.71 -20.21
N GLN A 152 -9.91 25.51 -20.20
CA GLN A 152 -9.08 25.76 -21.37
C GLN A 152 -8.34 24.49 -21.79
N ARG A 153 -7.74 23.77 -20.83
CA ARG A 153 -7.07 22.49 -21.09
C ARG A 153 -8.05 21.44 -21.61
N GLN A 154 -9.24 21.37 -21.04
CA GLN A 154 -10.30 20.46 -21.48
C GLN A 154 -10.69 20.70 -22.96
N LYS A 155 -10.88 21.97 -23.38
CA LYS A 155 -11.17 22.31 -24.78
C LYS A 155 -10.02 21.93 -25.72
N ALA A 156 -8.78 22.24 -25.35
CA ALA A 156 -7.61 21.87 -26.14
C ALA A 156 -7.48 20.33 -26.27
N ALA A 157 -7.73 19.60 -25.23
CA ALA A 157 -7.72 18.13 -25.27
C ALA A 157 -8.84 17.55 -26.13
N TYR A 158 -10.02 18.18 -26.15
CA TYR A 158 -11.08 17.80 -27.08
C TYR A 158 -10.67 18.01 -28.54
N GLU A 159 -10.06 19.14 -28.88
CA GLU A 159 -9.53 19.41 -30.24
C GLU A 159 -8.47 18.35 -30.63
N GLU A 160 -7.60 17.97 -29.69
CA GLU A 160 -6.61 16.91 -29.89
C GLU A 160 -7.30 15.55 -30.11
N TYR A 161 -8.31 15.23 -29.31
CA TYR A 161 -9.12 14.02 -29.47
C TYR A 161 -9.78 13.96 -30.85
N VAL A 162 -10.42 15.02 -31.30
CA VAL A 162 -11.06 15.08 -32.62
C VAL A 162 -10.05 14.87 -33.75
N LYS A 163 -8.88 15.52 -33.67
CA LYS A 163 -7.79 15.32 -34.63
C LYS A 163 -7.29 13.89 -34.65
N TRP A 164 -7.04 13.32 -33.48
CA TRP A 164 -6.61 11.92 -33.33
C TRP A 164 -7.66 10.97 -33.89
N ARG A 165 -8.92 11.12 -33.52
CA ARG A 165 -10.05 10.31 -34.01
C ARG A 165 -10.16 10.31 -35.51
N ASN A 166 -10.08 11.48 -36.13
CA ASN A 166 -10.15 11.62 -37.58
C ASN A 166 -8.95 10.94 -38.29
N GLY A 167 -7.78 10.98 -37.69
CA GLY A 167 -6.57 10.28 -38.17
C GLY A 167 -6.67 8.76 -38.05
N HIS A 168 -7.54 8.24 -37.16
CA HIS A 168 -7.71 6.81 -36.87
C HIS A 168 -9.10 6.27 -37.31
N ALA A 169 -9.82 6.99 -38.17
CA ALA A 169 -11.20 6.64 -38.55
C ALA A 169 -11.34 5.20 -39.09
N SER A 170 -10.38 4.73 -39.87
CA SER A 170 -10.37 3.37 -40.43
C SER A 170 -10.19 2.30 -39.33
N LEU A 171 -9.37 2.58 -38.33
CA LEU A 171 -9.16 1.71 -37.19
C LEU A 171 -10.41 1.66 -36.30
N LEU A 172 -10.97 2.82 -36.00
CA LEU A 172 -12.14 2.94 -35.12
C LEU A 172 -13.41 2.34 -35.72
N ALA A 173 -13.45 2.18 -37.06
CA ALA A 173 -14.53 1.44 -37.75
C ALA A 173 -14.54 -0.05 -37.43
N GLU A 174 -13.46 -0.61 -36.84
CA GLU A 174 -13.39 -2.00 -36.40
C GLU A 174 -14.06 -2.22 -35.02
N LEU A 175 -14.37 -1.15 -34.30
CA LEU A 175 -15.01 -1.23 -32.99
C LEU A 175 -16.48 -1.63 -33.10
N PRO A 176 -16.98 -2.51 -32.20
CA PRO A 176 -18.39 -2.88 -32.14
C PRO A 176 -19.30 -1.70 -31.74
N GLN A 177 -18.75 -0.70 -31.07
CA GLN A 177 -19.42 0.55 -30.71
C GLN A 177 -18.54 1.74 -31.11
N PRO A 178 -19.09 2.75 -31.79
CA PRO A 178 -18.30 3.93 -32.17
C PRO A 178 -17.70 4.64 -30.96
N MET A 179 -16.42 4.98 -31.04
CA MET A 179 -15.79 5.97 -30.13
C MET A 179 -16.11 7.41 -30.55
N GLU A 180 -17.22 7.62 -31.23
CA GLU A 180 -17.62 8.95 -31.67
C GLU A 180 -18.45 9.63 -30.59
N LEU A 181 -17.82 10.55 -29.87
CA LEU A 181 -18.47 11.39 -28.87
C LEU A 181 -18.70 12.80 -29.45
N THR A 182 -19.89 13.31 -29.23
CA THR A 182 -20.13 14.77 -29.40
C THR A 182 -19.27 15.55 -28.40
N GLU A 183 -19.07 16.83 -28.67
CA GLU A 183 -18.34 17.70 -27.73
C GLU A 183 -18.95 17.65 -26.33
N THR A 184 -20.28 17.76 -26.24
CA THR A 184 -21.00 17.71 -24.96
C THR A 184 -20.77 16.41 -24.19
N GLU A 185 -20.82 15.27 -24.90
CA GLU A 185 -20.59 13.96 -24.27
C GLU A 185 -19.12 13.79 -23.86
N TRP A 186 -18.19 14.27 -24.65
CA TRP A 186 -16.77 14.22 -24.34
C TRP A 186 -16.46 15.08 -23.11
N MET A 187 -16.94 16.33 -23.08
CA MET A 187 -16.79 17.24 -21.93
C MET A 187 -17.38 16.65 -20.65
N ALA A 188 -18.53 15.97 -20.74
CA ALA A 188 -19.17 15.33 -19.58
C ALA A 188 -18.36 14.14 -19.03
N ARG A 189 -17.65 13.41 -19.91
CA ARG A 189 -16.78 12.29 -19.50
C ARG A 189 -15.39 12.72 -19.02
N HIS A 190 -14.96 13.92 -19.41
CA HIS A 190 -13.66 14.50 -19.08
C HIS A 190 -13.86 15.88 -18.41
N PRO A 191 -14.50 15.93 -17.24
CA PRO A 191 -14.81 17.21 -16.58
C PRO A 191 -13.53 17.97 -16.20
N ALA A 192 -13.68 19.25 -15.83
CA ALA A 192 -12.58 20.03 -15.30
C ALA A 192 -11.89 19.30 -14.14
N GLY A 193 -10.57 19.25 -14.14
CA GLY A 193 -9.75 18.49 -13.20
C GLY A 193 -9.41 17.05 -13.64
N PHE A 194 -10.07 16.53 -14.69
CA PHE A 194 -9.75 15.20 -15.24
C PHE A 194 -8.30 15.11 -15.73
N LEU A 195 -7.87 16.06 -16.57
CA LEU A 195 -6.52 16.06 -17.13
C LEU A 195 -5.48 16.25 -16.03
N GLU A 196 -5.74 17.15 -15.10
CA GLU A 196 -4.90 17.43 -13.95
C GLU A 196 -4.74 16.21 -13.04
N GLN A 197 -5.82 15.50 -12.79
CA GLN A 197 -5.80 14.25 -12.01
C GLN A 197 -4.96 13.17 -12.74
N ARG A 198 -5.15 13.01 -14.06
CA ARG A 198 -4.36 12.06 -14.85
C ARG A 198 -2.86 12.39 -14.87
N GLU A 199 -2.52 13.69 -14.91
CA GLU A 199 -1.15 14.17 -14.81
C GLU A 199 -0.58 13.94 -13.41
N ALA A 200 -1.30 14.36 -12.36
CA ALA A 200 -0.86 14.25 -10.96
C ALA A 200 -0.64 12.80 -10.51
N LEU A 201 -1.45 11.84 -10.99
CA LEU A 201 -1.33 10.40 -10.71
C LEU A 201 -0.50 9.64 -11.75
N GLY A 202 -0.02 10.33 -12.79
CA GLY A 202 0.89 9.78 -13.78
C GLY A 202 2.28 9.47 -13.23
N PRO A 203 3.15 8.77 -13.99
CA PRO A 203 4.46 8.31 -13.49
C PRO A 203 5.45 9.43 -13.16
N LYS A 204 5.19 10.66 -13.58
CA LYS A 204 5.99 11.86 -13.29
C LYS A 204 5.22 12.91 -12.47
N GLY A 205 3.99 12.61 -12.10
CA GLY A 205 3.17 13.46 -11.25
C GLY A 205 3.53 13.26 -9.78
N GLU A 206 3.30 14.28 -8.97
CA GLU A 206 3.66 14.30 -7.54
C GLU A 206 3.10 13.08 -6.78
N TYR A 207 1.80 12.84 -6.89
CA TYR A 207 1.16 11.71 -6.22
C TYR A 207 1.49 10.38 -6.90
N GLY A 208 1.60 10.38 -8.23
CA GLY A 208 1.92 9.19 -9.01
C GLY A 208 3.32 8.65 -8.71
N GLU A 209 4.31 9.51 -8.52
CA GLU A 209 5.67 9.13 -8.10
C GLU A 209 5.68 8.55 -6.69
N TRP A 210 4.99 9.23 -5.76
CA TRP A 210 4.86 8.80 -4.37
C TRP A 210 4.19 7.42 -4.25
N LEU A 211 3.03 7.21 -4.89
CA LEU A 211 2.30 5.94 -4.86
C LEU A 211 3.12 4.78 -5.45
N ARG A 212 3.91 5.02 -6.51
CA ARG A 212 4.76 3.99 -7.14
C ARG A 212 5.91 3.53 -6.25
N GLY A 213 6.23 4.29 -5.21
CA GLY A 213 7.19 3.92 -4.17
C GLY A 213 6.64 2.97 -3.11
N HIS A 214 5.32 2.76 -3.04
CA HIS A 214 4.69 1.98 -1.96
C HIS A 214 4.71 0.48 -2.23
N ASP A 215 4.69 -0.26 -1.14
CA ASP A 215 4.50 -1.71 -1.12
C ASP A 215 3.00 -2.06 -1.01
N ALA A 216 2.63 -3.26 -1.40
CA ALA A 216 1.27 -3.79 -1.22
C ALA A 216 1.12 -4.55 0.10
N VAL A 217 2.23 -5.01 0.68
CA VAL A 217 2.26 -5.83 1.89
C VAL A 217 3.41 -5.40 2.78
N ALA A 218 3.17 -5.27 4.08
CA ALA A 218 4.21 -5.07 5.09
C ALA A 218 4.08 -6.10 6.22
N GLU A 219 5.22 -6.51 6.80
CA GLU A 219 5.26 -7.29 8.03
C GLU A 219 5.96 -6.46 9.11
N ILE A 220 5.30 -6.30 10.25
CA ILE A 220 5.78 -5.49 11.39
C ILE A 220 5.49 -6.26 12.66
N ASP A 221 6.53 -6.62 13.40
CA ASP A 221 6.45 -7.32 14.69
C ASP A 221 5.59 -8.60 14.65
N GLY A 222 5.67 -9.36 13.53
CA GLY A 222 4.92 -10.59 13.33
C GLY A 222 3.47 -10.40 12.90
N VAL A 223 3.05 -9.18 12.60
CA VAL A 223 1.74 -8.87 12.02
C VAL A 223 1.90 -8.49 10.56
N ILE A 224 1.13 -9.10 9.68
CA ILE A 224 1.12 -8.81 8.25
C ILE A 224 -0.02 -7.83 7.95
N PHE A 225 0.30 -6.72 7.30
CA PHE A 225 -0.63 -5.68 6.86
C PHE A 225 -0.69 -5.68 5.34
N LEU A 226 -1.89 -5.64 4.78
CA LEU A 226 -2.13 -5.52 3.35
C LEU A 226 -3.57 -5.07 3.11
N HIS A 227 -3.88 -4.67 1.87
CA HIS A 227 -5.20 -4.16 1.56
C HIS A 227 -6.27 -5.26 1.53
N GLY A 228 -6.19 -6.23 0.61
CA GLY A 228 -7.22 -7.26 0.43
C GLY A 228 -6.94 -8.55 1.20
N GLY A 229 -5.84 -9.22 0.88
CA GLY A 229 -5.47 -10.49 1.54
C GLY A 229 -4.53 -11.34 0.70
N ILE A 230 -4.06 -12.44 1.25
CA ILE A 230 -3.22 -13.42 0.56
C ILE A 230 -4.07 -14.66 0.25
N HIS A 231 -4.42 -14.83 -1.03
CA HIS A 231 -5.11 -16.04 -1.48
C HIS A 231 -4.19 -17.26 -1.32
N PRO A 232 -4.72 -18.47 -1.01
CA PRO A 232 -3.92 -19.69 -0.84
C PRO A 232 -2.96 -20.00 -2.00
N ASP A 233 -3.33 -19.66 -3.23
CA ASP A 233 -2.47 -19.85 -4.41
C ASP A 233 -1.14 -19.09 -4.30
N PHE A 234 -1.12 -17.98 -3.56
CA PHE A 234 0.06 -17.14 -3.34
C PHE A 234 0.74 -17.35 -1.98
N ALA A 235 0.20 -18.23 -1.13
CA ALA A 235 0.75 -18.48 0.20
C ALA A 235 2.22 -18.95 0.18
N SER A 236 2.74 -19.42 -0.95
CA SER A 236 4.15 -19.79 -1.12
C SER A 236 5.05 -18.64 -1.59
N THR A 237 4.51 -17.52 -2.02
CA THR A 237 5.23 -16.36 -2.50
C THR A 237 5.77 -15.55 -1.33
N LYS A 238 7.03 -15.14 -1.35
CA LYS A 238 7.59 -14.24 -0.32
C LYS A 238 6.92 -12.86 -0.41
N LEU A 239 6.72 -12.19 0.72
CA LEU A 239 6.10 -10.85 0.75
C LEU A 239 6.87 -9.84 -0.11
N ASP A 240 8.20 -9.81 -0.03
CA ASP A 240 9.04 -8.95 -0.89
C ASP A 240 8.88 -9.26 -2.38
N ALA A 241 8.65 -10.52 -2.72
CA ALA A 241 8.41 -10.92 -4.12
C ALA A 241 7.05 -10.46 -4.62
N MET A 242 6.01 -10.46 -3.76
CA MET A 242 4.71 -9.87 -4.09
C MET A 242 4.84 -8.37 -4.34
N ASN A 243 5.49 -7.66 -3.43
CA ASN A 243 5.75 -6.23 -3.56
C ASN A 243 6.50 -5.90 -4.84
N LYS A 244 7.58 -6.65 -5.11
CA LYS A 244 8.35 -6.48 -6.34
C LYS A 244 7.50 -6.72 -7.58
N GLN A 245 6.73 -7.79 -7.62
CA GLN A 245 5.88 -8.12 -8.76
C GLN A 245 4.86 -7.02 -9.05
N ILE A 246 4.15 -6.52 -8.03
CA ILE A 246 3.17 -5.44 -8.19
C ILE A 246 3.82 -4.16 -8.71
N ARG A 247 4.98 -3.78 -8.17
CA ARG A 247 5.73 -2.61 -8.68
C ARG A 247 6.21 -2.82 -10.12
N ASP A 248 6.67 -4.02 -10.47
CA ASP A 248 7.09 -4.33 -11.83
C ASP A 248 5.91 -4.29 -12.82
N GLU A 249 4.72 -4.74 -12.40
CA GLU A 249 3.49 -4.67 -13.21
C GLU A 249 3.07 -3.22 -13.47
N ILE A 250 3.05 -2.36 -12.44
CA ILE A 250 2.74 -0.93 -12.59
C ILE A 250 3.76 -0.27 -13.54
N LYS A 251 5.05 -0.57 -13.36
CA LYS A 251 6.11 -0.07 -14.24
C LYS A 251 5.96 -0.56 -15.68
N ALA A 252 5.57 -1.81 -15.87
CA ALA A 252 5.32 -2.38 -17.19
C ALA A 252 4.12 -1.70 -17.87
N PHE A 253 3.08 -1.37 -17.09
CA PHE A 253 1.95 -0.58 -17.58
C PHE A 253 2.39 0.80 -18.08
N ASP A 254 3.16 1.53 -17.26
CA ASP A 254 3.67 2.85 -17.62
C ASP A 254 4.52 2.80 -18.91
N ALA A 255 5.41 1.83 -19.02
CA ALA A 255 6.25 1.66 -20.20
C ALA A 255 5.44 1.31 -21.46
N SER A 256 4.42 0.47 -21.31
CA SER A 256 3.52 0.10 -22.40
C SER A 256 2.67 1.29 -22.84
N LYS A 257 2.14 2.08 -21.91
CA LYS A 257 1.39 3.30 -22.20
C LYS A 257 2.27 4.33 -22.95
N GLU A 258 3.51 4.53 -22.50
CA GLU A 258 4.48 5.42 -23.17
C GLU A 258 4.77 4.95 -24.61
N TYR A 259 4.94 3.62 -24.81
CA TYR A 259 5.12 3.05 -26.15
C TYR A 259 3.92 3.34 -27.06
N LEU A 260 2.69 3.07 -26.57
CA LEU A 260 1.47 3.31 -27.34
C LEU A 260 1.27 4.79 -27.71
N GLN A 261 1.67 5.71 -26.83
CA GLN A 261 1.67 7.16 -27.11
C GLN A 261 2.70 7.52 -28.20
N LYS A 262 3.91 6.97 -28.15
CA LYS A 262 4.96 7.19 -29.18
C LYS A 262 4.56 6.68 -30.55
N GLU A 263 3.83 5.55 -30.57
CA GLU A 263 3.25 4.99 -31.81
C GLU A 263 2.00 5.76 -32.27
N ASN A 264 1.61 6.83 -31.56
CA ASN A 264 0.41 7.61 -31.83
C ASN A 264 -0.90 6.78 -31.80
N LEU A 265 -0.90 5.64 -31.10
CA LEU A 265 -2.10 4.80 -30.95
C LEU A 265 -3.11 5.37 -29.97
N ILE A 266 -2.62 6.04 -28.93
CA ILE A 266 -3.44 6.62 -27.87
C ILE A 266 -3.00 8.04 -27.53
N LEU A 267 -3.91 8.81 -26.95
CA LEU A 267 -3.60 10.10 -26.36
C LEU A 267 -3.14 9.96 -24.90
N PRO A 268 -2.33 10.91 -24.38
CA PRO A 268 -1.79 10.83 -23.02
C PRO A 268 -2.84 10.69 -21.93
N PHE A 269 -3.99 11.32 -22.12
CA PHE A 269 -5.09 11.37 -21.15
C PHE A 269 -6.09 10.22 -21.29
N PHE A 270 -5.96 9.32 -22.26
CA PHE A 270 -6.87 8.19 -22.39
C PHE A 270 -6.90 7.36 -21.12
N ASN A 271 -8.11 7.04 -20.67
CA ASN A 271 -8.34 6.11 -19.58
C ASN A 271 -8.16 4.65 -20.03
N LEU A 272 -8.13 3.70 -19.09
CA LEU A 272 -7.90 2.30 -19.39
C LEU A 272 -8.93 1.71 -20.35
N GLN A 273 -10.21 2.12 -20.27
CA GLN A 273 -11.27 1.63 -21.14
C GLN A 273 -11.06 2.10 -22.59
N GLU A 274 -10.68 3.37 -22.77
CA GLU A 274 -10.39 3.93 -24.08
C GLU A 274 -9.15 3.25 -24.70
N ILE A 275 -8.10 3.05 -23.92
CA ILE A 275 -6.90 2.33 -24.37
C ILE A 275 -7.27 0.91 -24.80
N ASN A 276 -8.00 0.15 -24.00
CA ASN A 276 -8.40 -1.21 -24.31
C ASN A 276 -9.25 -1.25 -25.59
N SER A 277 -10.17 -0.30 -25.79
CA SER A 277 -10.98 -0.22 -27.00
C SER A 277 -10.12 -0.04 -28.26
N VAL A 278 -9.18 0.91 -28.23
CA VAL A 278 -8.26 1.13 -29.36
C VAL A 278 -7.41 -0.10 -29.64
N LEU A 279 -6.86 -0.75 -28.60
CA LEU A 279 -6.02 -1.93 -28.80
C LEU A 279 -6.79 -3.15 -29.30
N GLN A 280 -8.06 -3.30 -28.91
CA GLN A 280 -8.93 -4.34 -29.47
C GLN A 280 -9.19 -4.10 -30.96
N ALA A 281 -9.43 -2.84 -31.36
CA ALA A 281 -9.57 -2.48 -32.78
C ALA A 281 -8.30 -2.80 -33.57
N GLU A 282 -7.12 -2.47 -33.02
CA GLU A 282 -5.83 -2.81 -33.65
C GLU A 282 -5.66 -4.32 -33.85
N VAL A 283 -5.95 -5.13 -32.83
CA VAL A 283 -5.88 -6.61 -32.97
C VAL A 283 -6.82 -7.10 -34.09
N VAL A 284 -8.03 -6.57 -34.17
CA VAL A 284 -8.99 -6.94 -35.23
C VAL A 284 -8.47 -6.52 -36.62
N ALA A 285 -7.94 -5.31 -36.75
CA ALA A 285 -7.37 -4.80 -38.01
C ALA A 285 -6.16 -5.63 -38.45
N GLU A 286 -5.24 -5.95 -37.54
CA GLU A 286 -4.07 -6.79 -37.81
C GLU A 286 -4.44 -8.21 -38.24
N LEU A 287 -5.46 -8.83 -37.58
CA LEU A 287 -5.98 -10.13 -37.97
C LEU A 287 -6.56 -10.12 -39.38
N LYS A 288 -7.34 -9.08 -39.75
CA LYS A 288 -7.87 -8.91 -41.11
C LYS A 288 -6.77 -8.72 -42.15
N ALA A 289 -5.75 -7.93 -41.82
CA ALA A 289 -4.57 -7.70 -42.65
C ALA A 289 -3.61 -8.90 -42.71
N ARG A 290 -3.85 -9.96 -41.92
CA ARG A 290 -2.99 -11.14 -41.80
C ARG A 290 -1.55 -10.79 -41.39
N VAL A 291 -1.41 -9.84 -40.49
CA VAL A 291 -0.10 -9.48 -39.90
C VAL A 291 0.49 -10.72 -39.22
N PRO A 292 1.78 -11.03 -39.43
CA PRO A 292 2.41 -12.19 -38.82
C PRO A 292 2.39 -12.11 -37.27
N ALA A 293 2.09 -13.21 -36.59
CA ALA A 293 2.00 -13.29 -35.15
C ALA A 293 3.33 -13.00 -34.39
N ASN A 294 4.44 -12.88 -35.11
CA ASN A 294 5.77 -12.53 -34.56
C ASN A 294 6.09 -11.03 -34.73
N ASP A 295 5.12 -10.21 -35.10
CA ASP A 295 5.32 -8.76 -35.14
C ASP A 295 5.50 -8.20 -33.74
N ALA A 296 6.57 -7.38 -33.54
CA ALA A 296 6.95 -6.86 -32.25
C ALA A 296 5.89 -5.89 -31.67
N ARG A 297 5.19 -5.15 -32.54
CA ARG A 297 4.11 -4.23 -32.14
C ARG A 297 2.92 -5.03 -31.63
N GLN A 298 2.49 -6.06 -32.36
CA GLN A 298 1.41 -6.96 -31.96
C GLN A 298 1.70 -7.63 -30.61
N ALA A 299 2.95 -8.08 -30.39
CA ALA A 299 3.36 -8.69 -29.12
C ALA A 299 3.17 -7.71 -27.96
N LYS A 300 3.50 -6.43 -28.14
CA LYS A 300 3.32 -5.38 -27.13
C LYS A 300 1.85 -5.07 -26.85
N ILE A 301 1.01 -5.04 -27.85
CA ILE A 301 -0.44 -4.82 -27.71
C ILE A 301 -1.05 -6.00 -26.93
N VAL A 302 -0.72 -7.24 -27.30
CA VAL A 302 -1.22 -8.44 -26.61
C VAL A 302 -0.71 -8.52 -25.16
N GLU A 303 0.55 -8.15 -24.89
CA GLU A 303 1.11 -8.05 -23.55
C GLU A 303 0.30 -7.07 -22.70
N PHE A 304 0.01 -5.88 -23.22
CA PHE A 304 -0.81 -4.89 -22.53
C PHE A 304 -2.21 -5.42 -22.23
N LEU A 305 -2.91 -6.02 -23.19
CA LEU A 305 -4.26 -6.52 -23.03
C LEU A 305 -4.39 -7.65 -21.99
N ARG A 306 -3.28 -8.27 -21.61
CA ARG A 306 -3.22 -9.29 -20.54
C ARG A 306 -3.09 -8.71 -19.13
N HIS A 307 -3.09 -7.39 -18.96
CA HIS A 307 -2.96 -6.77 -17.62
C HIS A 307 -4.02 -7.27 -16.61
N GLY A 308 -5.18 -7.75 -17.07
CA GLY A 308 -6.20 -8.37 -16.23
C GLY A 308 -5.74 -9.62 -15.46
N ASP A 309 -4.66 -10.28 -15.93
CA ASP A 309 -4.05 -11.44 -15.27
C ASP A 309 -2.99 -11.05 -14.22
N TRP A 310 -2.68 -9.77 -14.08
CA TRP A 310 -1.63 -9.28 -13.19
C TRP A 310 -2.04 -9.39 -11.71
N LEU A 311 -1.06 -9.61 -10.85
CA LEU A 311 -1.26 -9.77 -9.42
C LEU A 311 -1.92 -8.52 -8.79
N SER A 312 -1.60 -7.34 -9.31
CA SER A 312 -2.16 -6.05 -8.90
C SER A 312 -3.64 -5.86 -9.30
N VAL A 313 -4.16 -6.64 -10.27
CA VAL A 313 -5.49 -6.43 -10.86
C VAL A 313 -6.45 -7.59 -10.62
N ARG A 314 -5.94 -8.83 -10.56
CA ARG A 314 -6.79 -10.04 -10.48
C ARG A 314 -7.53 -10.14 -9.14
N VAL A 315 -8.73 -10.70 -9.18
CA VAL A 315 -9.65 -10.78 -8.03
C VAL A 315 -9.11 -11.57 -6.82
N ASN A 316 -8.18 -12.50 -7.04
CA ASN A 316 -7.48 -13.23 -5.98
C ASN A 316 -6.09 -12.65 -5.65
N GLY A 317 -5.73 -11.50 -6.24
CA GLY A 317 -4.51 -10.76 -5.91
C GLY A 317 -4.60 -10.05 -4.55
N PRO A 318 -3.46 -9.64 -3.98
CA PRO A 318 -3.41 -9.11 -2.62
C PRO A 318 -4.14 -7.78 -2.45
N LEU A 319 -4.44 -7.06 -3.52
CA LEU A 319 -5.20 -5.82 -3.48
C LEU A 319 -6.73 -6.05 -3.60
N TRP A 320 -7.19 -7.26 -3.96
CA TRP A 320 -8.60 -7.52 -4.30
C TRP A 320 -9.23 -8.66 -3.53
N PHE A 321 -8.42 -9.50 -2.89
CA PHE A 321 -8.90 -10.73 -2.26
C PHE A 321 -9.84 -10.43 -1.09
N ARG A 322 -11.02 -11.08 -1.08
CA ARG A 322 -12.08 -10.89 -0.05
C ARG A 322 -12.39 -12.15 0.76
N GLY A 323 -11.57 -13.20 0.62
CA GLY A 323 -11.85 -14.50 1.28
C GLY A 323 -11.94 -14.40 2.79
N TYR A 324 -11.17 -13.51 3.41
CA TYR A 324 -11.20 -13.36 4.87
C TYR A 324 -12.53 -12.82 5.41
N ASP A 325 -13.28 -12.10 4.60
CA ASP A 325 -14.66 -11.70 4.93
C ASP A 325 -15.67 -12.80 4.53
N GLN A 326 -15.49 -13.42 3.36
CA GLN A 326 -16.48 -14.28 2.71
C GLN A 326 -16.46 -15.73 3.21
N TRP A 327 -15.30 -16.25 3.61
CA TRP A 327 -15.19 -17.64 4.08
C TRP A 327 -15.95 -17.87 5.36
N SER A 328 -16.48 -19.09 5.56
CA SER A 328 -16.90 -19.56 6.88
C SER A 328 -15.67 -19.74 7.79
N ASP A 329 -15.88 -19.85 9.10
CA ASP A 329 -14.77 -20.07 10.03
C ASP A 329 -14.16 -21.48 9.84
N GLU A 330 -14.97 -22.48 9.47
CA GLU A 330 -14.49 -23.83 9.16
C GLU A 330 -13.60 -23.85 7.90
N GLU A 331 -13.93 -23.06 6.89
CA GLU A 331 -13.16 -22.96 5.66
C GLU A 331 -11.89 -22.14 5.86
N GLY A 332 -12.00 -20.97 6.49
CA GLY A 332 -10.94 -19.98 6.56
C GLY A 332 -9.90 -20.24 7.62
N ALA A 333 -10.27 -20.72 8.81
CA ALA A 333 -9.35 -20.87 9.93
C ALA A 333 -8.15 -21.81 9.64
N PRO A 334 -8.31 -22.97 8.96
CA PRO A 334 -7.17 -23.80 8.60
C PRO A 334 -6.23 -23.12 7.60
N GLN A 335 -6.80 -22.39 6.62
CA GLN A 335 -6.03 -21.71 5.58
C GLN A 335 -5.22 -20.55 6.15
N VAL A 336 -5.85 -19.73 7.00
CA VAL A 336 -5.18 -18.62 7.71
C VAL A 336 -4.08 -19.15 8.62
N SER A 337 -4.33 -20.23 9.37
CA SER A 337 -3.33 -20.85 10.26
C SER A 337 -2.10 -21.32 9.50
N LYS A 338 -2.30 -22.02 8.38
CA LYS A 338 -1.21 -22.49 7.51
C LYS A 338 -0.43 -21.33 6.90
N LEU A 339 -1.11 -20.26 6.53
CA LEU A 339 -0.50 -19.05 5.97
C LEU A 339 0.38 -18.35 7.01
N LEU A 340 -0.14 -18.11 8.20
CA LEU A 340 0.61 -17.49 9.30
C LEU A 340 1.83 -18.31 9.72
N GLU A 341 1.70 -19.64 9.82
CA GLU A 341 2.82 -20.55 10.09
C GLU A 341 3.93 -20.39 9.04
N ARG A 342 3.54 -20.35 7.75
CA ARG A 342 4.51 -20.24 6.66
C ARG A 342 5.29 -18.93 6.69
N TYR A 343 4.62 -17.82 6.98
CA TYR A 343 5.28 -16.51 7.08
C TYR A 343 5.91 -16.27 8.46
N LYS A 344 5.71 -17.17 9.42
CA LYS A 344 6.11 -17.01 10.84
C LYS A 344 5.49 -15.75 11.45
N ALA A 345 4.28 -15.43 11.02
CA ALA A 345 3.47 -14.32 11.50
C ALA A 345 2.42 -14.81 12.50
N THR A 346 1.90 -13.89 13.28
CA THR A 346 0.88 -14.17 14.30
C THR A 346 -0.51 -13.76 13.85
N HIS A 347 -0.61 -12.62 13.13
CA HIS A 347 -1.88 -12.02 12.74
C HIS A 347 -1.81 -11.41 11.35
N LEU A 348 -2.98 -11.16 10.77
CA LEU A 348 -3.21 -10.39 9.55
C LEU A 348 -4.12 -9.21 9.85
N VAL A 349 -3.83 -8.05 9.27
CA VAL A 349 -4.67 -6.85 9.31
C VAL A 349 -4.97 -6.42 7.89
N VAL A 350 -6.26 -6.35 7.53
CA VAL A 350 -6.70 -6.08 6.14
C VAL A 350 -7.84 -5.06 6.09
N GLY A 351 -7.88 -4.30 5.00
CA GLY A 351 -8.92 -3.34 4.62
C GLY A 351 -9.91 -3.92 3.61
N HIS A 352 -10.22 -3.13 2.55
CA HIS A 352 -10.87 -3.51 1.30
C HIS A 352 -12.35 -3.92 1.39
N THR A 353 -12.75 -4.65 2.41
CA THR A 353 -14.12 -5.15 2.55
C THR A 353 -14.81 -4.49 3.71
N VAL A 354 -15.75 -3.60 3.40
CA VAL A 354 -16.47 -2.82 4.41
C VAL A 354 -17.21 -3.73 5.39
N GLN A 355 -16.95 -3.55 6.67
CA GLN A 355 -17.57 -4.30 7.73
C GLN A 355 -18.90 -3.70 8.13
N LYS A 356 -19.97 -4.50 8.13
CA LYS A 356 -21.32 -4.09 8.50
C LYS A 356 -21.34 -3.52 9.93
N GLY A 357 -22.04 -2.40 10.11
CA GLY A 357 -22.16 -1.73 11.40
C GLY A 357 -20.92 -0.90 11.79
N GLY A 358 -19.98 -0.68 10.86
CA GLY A 358 -18.82 0.20 11.06
C GLY A 358 -17.90 -0.23 12.20
N ARG A 359 -17.64 -1.55 12.32
CA ARG A 359 -16.82 -2.11 13.40
C ARG A 359 -15.70 -2.98 12.88
N ILE A 360 -14.50 -2.80 13.43
CA ILE A 360 -13.38 -3.72 13.21
C ILE A 360 -13.81 -5.12 13.66
N ARG A 361 -13.60 -6.12 12.79
CA ARG A 361 -14.06 -7.48 13.04
C ARG A 361 -12.90 -8.48 13.10
N PRO A 362 -12.63 -9.07 14.27
CA PRO A 362 -11.75 -10.24 14.39
C PRO A 362 -12.37 -11.47 13.72
N ARG A 363 -11.55 -12.29 13.05
CA ARG A 363 -11.95 -13.53 12.39
C ARG A 363 -10.96 -14.66 12.67
N PHE A 364 -11.41 -15.89 12.51
CA PHE A 364 -10.60 -17.11 12.56
C PHE A 364 -9.80 -17.26 13.86
N GLY A 365 -10.49 -17.08 15.01
CA GLY A 365 -9.87 -17.13 16.33
C GLY A 365 -8.88 -15.98 16.54
N ASP A 366 -9.33 -14.78 16.18
CA ASP A 366 -8.62 -13.49 16.32
C ASP A 366 -7.31 -13.37 15.51
N LYS A 367 -7.12 -14.25 14.52
CA LYS A 367 -5.92 -14.24 13.67
C LYS A 367 -5.96 -13.23 12.53
N VAL A 368 -7.16 -12.76 12.16
CA VAL A 368 -7.37 -11.75 11.10
C VAL A 368 -8.22 -10.63 11.66
N PHE A 369 -7.80 -9.38 11.45
CA PHE A 369 -8.57 -8.19 11.78
C PHE A 369 -8.97 -7.48 10.50
N LEU A 370 -10.29 -7.39 10.25
CA LEU A 370 -10.87 -6.66 9.13
C LEU A 370 -11.14 -5.24 9.59
N ILE A 371 -10.40 -4.26 9.05
CA ILE A 371 -10.37 -2.88 9.57
C ILE A 371 -11.00 -1.83 8.64
N ASP A 372 -11.51 -2.22 7.46
CA ASP A 372 -12.33 -1.33 6.67
C ASP A 372 -13.73 -1.21 7.31
N THR A 373 -13.97 -0.12 7.98
CA THR A 373 -15.21 0.16 8.70
C THR A 373 -16.13 1.13 7.97
N GLY A 374 -15.82 1.43 6.70
CA GLY A 374 -16.62 2.32 5.85
C GLY A 374 -16.54 3.77 6.33
N MET A 375 -15.32 4.31 6.48
CA MET A 375 -15.08 5.66 7.02
C MET A 375 -15.90 6.73 6.30
N LEU A 376 -16.06 6.65 4.97
CA LEU A 376 -16.85 7.58 4.16
C LEU A 376 -18.36 7.37 4.41
N SER A 377 -18.79 7.53 5.65
CA SER A 377 -20.17 7.27 6.10
C SER A 377 -21.20 8.22 5.52
N SER A 378 -20.84 9.48 5.31
CA SER A 378 -21.75 10.53 4.83
C SER A 378 -22.24 10.32 3.40
N TYR A 379 -21.53 9.53 2.58
CA TYR A 379 -21.84 9.35 1.17
C TYR A 379 -22.18 7.91 0.78
N TYR A 380 -21.40 6.93 1.26
CA TYR A 380 -21.45 5.56 0.75
C TYR A 380 -21.87 4.53 1.80
N TYR A 381 -21.57 4.77 3.08
CA TYR A 381 -21.71 3.77 4.13
C TYR A 381 -22.44 4.35 5.36
N PRO A 382 -23.78 4.47 5.32
CA PRO A 382 -24.54 5.16 6.38
C PRO A 382 -24.25 4.67 7.81
N ASP A 383 -23.90 3.39 7.97
CA ASP A 383 -23.52 2.80 9.26
C ASP A 383 -22.00 2.78 9.49
N GLY A 384 -21.23 3.37 8.57
CA GLY A 384 -19.77 3.40 8.63
C GLY A 384 -19.25 4.29 9.75
N LYS A 385 -18.00 4.08 10.14
CA LYS A 385 -17.32 4.84 11.20
C LYS A 385 -15.84 4.98 10.91
N ALA A 386 -15.28 6.12 11.29
CA ALA A 386 -13.85 6.26 11.39
C ALA A 386 -13.30 5.35 12.50
N SER A 387 -12.30 4.57 12.21
CA SER A 387 -11.67 3.66 13.16
C SER A 387 -10.17 3.49 12.94
N ALA A 388 -9.48 3.13 14.03
CA ALA A 388 -8.08 2.69 14.01
C ALA A 388 -7.92 1.41 14.84
N LEU A 389 -6.97 0.56 14.49
CA LEU A 389 -6.56 -0.59 15.28
C LEU A 389 -5.21 -0.30 15.94
N GLU A 390 -5.19 -0.17 17.27
CA GLU A 390 -3.97 -0.04 18.05
C GLU A 390 -3.45 -1.42 18.48
N ILE A 391 -2.17 -1.70 18.25
CA ILE A 391 -1.51 -2.99 18.51
C ILE A 391 -0.33 -2.76 19.46
N CYS A 392 -0.39 -3.37 20.64
CA CYS A 392 0.64 -3.29 21.66
C CYS A 392 1.44 -4.60 21.68
N GLY A 393 2.68 -4.55 21.21
CA GLY A 393 3.60 -5.68 21.26
C GLY A 393 3.12 -6.96 20.56
N GLY A 394 2.24 -6.84 19.56
CA GLY A 394 1.66 -7.98 18.85
C GLY A 394 0.75 -8.87 19.70
N ALA A 395 0.44 -8.47 20.95
CA ALA A 395 -0.29 -9.29 21.93
C ALA A 395 -1.63 -8.69 22.37
N LYS A 396 -1.78 -7.36 22.27
CA LYS A 396 -3.04 -6.69 22.60
C LYS A 396 -3.51 -5.85 21.42
N PHE A 397 -4.77 -6.03 21.02
CA PHE A 397 -5.40 -5.37 19.89
C PHE A 397 -6.62 -4.59 20.36
N VAL A 398 -6.66 -3.31 20.09
CA VAL A 398 -7.72 -2.40 20.53
C VAL A 398 -8.29 -1.65 19.35
N ALA A 399 -9.59 -1.77 19.13
CA ALA A 399 -10.31 -0.93 18.19
C ALA A 399 -10.56 0.45 18.82
N VAL A 400 -10.11 1.49 18.14
CA VAL A 400 -10.31 2.90 18.50
C VAL A 400 -11.33 3.49 17.54
N TYR A 401 -12.42 4.02 18.09
CA TYR A 401 -13.44 4.78 17.38
C TYR A 401 -13.46 6.20 17.92
N LEU A 402 -14.15 7.12 17.27
CA LEU A 402 -14.25 8.51 17.75
C LEU A 402 -14.88 8.60 19.14
N ASP A 403 -15.87 7.74 19.42
CA ASP A 403 -16.70 7.74 20.64
C ASP A 403 -16.25 6.73 21.72
N GLN A 404 -15.45 5.72 21.36
CA GLN A 404 -15.10 4.62 22.28
C GLN A 404 -13.83 3.89 21.88
N GLN A 405 -13.33 3.07 22.81
CA GLN A 405 -12.28 2.09 22.57
C GLN A 405 -12.76 0.71 23.04
N VAL A 406 -12.41 -0.34 22.28
CA VAL A 406 -12.84 -1.72 22.53
C VAL A 406 -11.62 -2.64 22.45
N VAL A 407 -11.32 -3.35 23.53
CA VAL A 407 -10.29 -4.40 23.50
C VAL A 407 -10.84 -5.60 22.71
N LEU A 408 -10.19 -5.92 21.59
CA LEU A 408 -10.57 -7.05 20.73
C LEU A 408 -9.83 -8.32 21.12
N LEU A 409 -8.55 -8.20 21.49
CA LEU A 409 -7.71 -9.31 21.95
C LEU A 409 -6.74 -8.79 23.01
N ASP A 410 -6.56 -9.53 24.11
CA ASP A 410 -5.52 -9.29 25.09
C ASP A 410 -4.91 -10.64 25.55
N SER A 411 -3.78 -11.00 24.98
CA SER A 411 -3.01 -12.20 25.30
C SER A 411 -1.85 -11.93 26.28
N THR A 412 -1.79 -10.72 26.89
CA THR A 412 -0.71 -10.34 27.83
C THR A 412 -0.80 -11.01 29.19
N GLY A 413 -1.82 -11.86 29.42
CA GLY A 413 -1.95 -12.64 30.65
C GLY A 413 -2.58 -11.92 31.84
N SER A 414 -3.15 -10.74 31.64
CA SER A 414 -3.96 -10.05 32.65
C SER A 414 -5.38 -10.60 32.68
N ALA A 415 -5.55 -11.81 33.21
CA ALA A 415 -6.88 -12.33 33.50
C ALA A 415 -7.62 -11.38 34.47
N PRO A 416 -8.92 -11.11 34.30
CA PRO A 416 -9.71 -10.39 35.29
C PRO A 416 -9.74 -11.22 36.55
N LYS A 417 -9.25 -10.67 37.67
CA LYS A 417 -9.39 -11.28 39.00
C LYS A 417 -10.86 -11.24 39.39
N GLY A 418 -11.49 -12.40 39.52
CA GLY A 418 -12.67 -12.56 40.32
C GLY A 418 -13.84 -13.32 39.70
N GLY A 419 -13.99 -14.61 40.08
CA GLY A 419 -15.20 -15.42 39.91
C GLY A 419 -14.90 -16.89 40.14
N ALA A 420 -15.29 -17.42 41.31
CA ALA A 420 -15.13 -18.81 41.71
C ALA A 420 -15.91 -19.80 40.81
N PRO A 421 -15.52 -21.07 40.68
CA PRO A 421 -16.14 -22.01 39.76
C PRO A 421 -17.51 -22.48 40.29
N GLY A 422 -18.53 -22.23 39.49
CA GLY A 422 -19.89 -22.76 39.68
C GLY A 422 -20.23 -23.73 38.54
N GLU A 423 -20.82 -24.82 38.92
CA GLU A 423 -21.17 -26.07 38.26
C GLU A 423 -21.85 -25.91 36.88
N HIS A 424 -21.54 -26.84 35.98
CA HIS A 424 -22.26 -27.03 34.71
C HIS A 424 -23.71 -27.49 34.93
N PRO A 425 -24.66 -26.96 34.15
CA PRO A 425 -25.72 -27.79 33.61
C PRO A 425 -25.85 -27.64 32.08
N GLY A 426 -26.38 -28.71 31.51
CA GLY A 426 -26.51 -29.15 30.15
C GLY A 426 -27.15 -28.23 29.13
N ALA A 427 -27.00 -28.71 27.91
CA ALA A 427 -27.42 -28.19 26.62
C ALA A 427 -28.81 -27.52 26.56
N GLY A 428 -28.86 -26.32 25.94
CA GLY A 428 -30.09 -25.66 25.54
C GLY A 428 -29.90 -24.16 25.34
N ASP A 429 -30.14 -23.73 24.10
CA ASP A 429 -30.45 -22.40 23.62
C ASP A 429 -29.36 -21.30 23.62
N ALA A 430 -29.14 -20.81 22.42
CA ALA A 430 -28.38 -19.64 22.09
C ALA A 430 -28.82 -18.42 22.89
N ALA A 431 -28.03 -18.07 23.92
CA ALA A 431 -28.16 -16.83 24.67
C ALA A 431 -26.99 -15.92 24.35
N THR A 432 -27.31 -14.80 23.73
CA THR A 432 -26.48 -13.60 23.53
C THR A 432 -25.82 -13.19 24.83
N VAL A 433 -24.51 -13.38 24.96
CA VAL A 433 -23.71 -12.76 26.01
C VAL A 433 -23.46 -11.32 25.62
N SER A 434 -24.29 -10.42 26.15
CA SER A 434 -24.09 -8.97 26.11
C SER A 434 -23.20 -8.55 27.28
N GLU A 435 -21.88 -8.71 27.14
CA GLU A 435 -20.95 -7.93 27.96
C GLU A 435 -20.82 -6.53 27.35
N LYS A 436 -21.23 -5.50 28.11
CA LYS A 436 -20.98 -4.11 27.74
C LYS A 436 -19.47 -3.90 27.66
N PRO A 437 -18.94 -3.46 26.51
CA PRO A 437 -17.53 -3.17 26.39
C PRO A 437 -17.11 -2.08 27.39
N ALA A 438 -15.98 -2.30 28.06
CA ALA A 438 -15.43 -1.30 28.98
C ALA A 438 -14.99 -0.06 28.15
N VAL A 439 -15.62 1.07 28.42
CA VAL A 439 -15.22 2.38 27.86
C VAL A 439 -13.96 2.81 28.61
N LEU A 440 -12.82 2.86 27.90
CA LEU A 440 -11.56 3.31 28.44
C LEU A 440 -11.36 4.82 28.21
N PRO A 441 -10.66 5.53 29.12
CA PRO A 441 -10.34 6.95 28.94
C PRO A 441 -9.45 7.20 27.70
N ALA A 442 -9.35 8.46 27.30
CA ALA A 442 -8.75 8.92 26.04
C ALA A 442 -7.23 8.71 25.89
N ASP A 443 -6.54 8.21 26.91
CA ASP A 443 -5.08 8.01 26.89
C ASP A 443 -4.71 6.78 26.05
N ARG A 444 -3.58 6.87 25.33
CA ARG A 444 -3.04 5.73 24.55
C ARG A 444 -2.85 4.52 25.45
N ILE A 445 -3.45 3.40 25.05
CA ILE A 445 -3.46 2.17 25.87
C ILE A 445 -2.05 1.57 25.97
N CYS A 446 -1.25 1.66 24.90
CA CYS A 446 0.10 1.12 24.89
C CYS A 446 1.10 1.92 25.76
N SER A 447 0.78 3.16 26.11
CA SER A 447 1.64 3.99 26.98
C SER A 447 1.37 3.79 28.48
N ALA A 448 0.31 3.12 28.87
CA ALA A 448 -0.11 2.99 30.28
C ALA A 448 0.64 1.89 31.09
N THR A 449 1.61 1.18 30.50
CA THR A 449 2.31 0.07 31.16
C THR A 449 3.70 0.43 31.73
N ALA A 450 4.07 1.71 31.80
CA ALA A 450 5.30 2.16 32.46
C ALA A 450 5.02 2.71 33.87
N VAL A 451 4.32 1.94 34.72
CA VAL A 451 4.41 2.17 36.18
C VAL A 451 5.59 1.33 36.68
N ALA A 452 6.70 2.03 36.97
CA ALA A 452 7.85 1.43 37.65
C ALA A 452 7.42 0.83 39.01
N PRO A 453 7.94 -0.34 39.39
CA PRO A 453 7.78 -0.81 40.75
C PRO A 453 8.53 0.14 41.70
N GLN A 454 7.85 0.59 42.73
CA GLN A 454 8.47 1.21 43.91
C GLN A 454 9.29 0.19 44.69
#